data_38e6826c064d3e3e209c1b48b31edf82
#
_entry.id   38e6826c064d3e3e209c1b48b31edf82
#
_cell.length_a   1.000
_cell.length_b   1.000
_cell.length_c   1.000
_cell.angle_alpha   90.00
_cell.angle_beta   90.00
_cell.angle_gamma   90.00
#
_symmetry.space_group_name_H-M   'P 1'
#
loop_
_entity.id
_entity.type
_entity.pdbx_description
1 polymer ?
#
loop_
_entity_poly.entity_id
_entity_poly.type
_entity_poly.pdbx_seq_one_letter_code
_entity_poly.pdbx_strand_id
1 'polypeptide(L)'
;EAKLPLAAAHLILENLDSSEDDLSRVDDLARELARVERYIDQALYYARSEVVERDYLIRRWDLKTLVTGAIKANARELIAAHVAPVCENLDFEVFTDEKWLEFILGQLIQNSIKYAREDGAKITFSGALLDEGLASERIELTVADNGCGVSAADLPRVFEKGFTGDNGRTTKRATGIGIYLVARLCS
;
A
#
# COMPACT_ATOMS: atom_id res chain seq x y z
N GLU A 1 6.90 2.84 -16.46
CA GLU A 1 5.67 3.46 -15.88
C GLU A 1 5.96 4.77 -15.15
N ALA A 2 7.12 4.94 -14.48
CA ALA A 2 7.51 6.22 -13.85
C ALA A 2 7.62 7.41 -14.83
N LYS A 3 7.70 7.17 -16.14
CA LYS A 3 7.77 8.25 -17.15
C LYS A 3 6.47 9.02 -17.31
N LEU A 4 5.30 8.40 -17.07
CA LEU A 4 4.00 9.05 -17.20
C LEU A 4 3.77 10.13 -16.13
N PRO A 5 3.94 9.86 -14.83
CA PRO A 5 3.80 10.89 -13.80
C PRO A 5 4.89 11.98 -13.88
N LEU A 6 6.10 11.63 -14.33
CA LEU A 6 7.14 12.63 -14.61
C LEU A 6 6.75 13.57 -15.76
N ALA A 7 6.16 13.04 -16.82
CA ALA A 7 5.66 13.86 -17.92
C ALA A 7 4.48 14.74 -17.49
N ALA A 8 3.57 14.21 -16.67
CA ALA A 8 2.47 14.98 -16.10
C ALA A 8 2.98 16.10 -15.17
N ALA A 9 3.96 15.81 -14.31
CA ALA A 9 4.60 16.80 -13.45
C ALA A 9 5.29 17.90 -14.26
N HIS A 10 5.98 17.55 -15.37
CA HIS A 10 6.59 18.55 -16.29
C HIS A 10 5.54 19.44 -16.95
N LEU A 11 4.46 18.86 -17.46
CA LEU A 11 3.36 19.61 -18.06
C LEU A 11 2.70 20.58 -17.07
N ILE A 12 2.54 20.18 -15.82
CA ILE A 12 2.01 21.05 -14.76
C ILE A 12 2.97 22.20 -14.50
N LEU A 13 4.28 21.94 -14.38
CA LEU A 13 5.31 22.94 -14.16
C LEU A 13 5.40 23.96 -15.32
N GLU A 14 5.31 23.50 -16.59
CA GLU A 14 5.35 24.35 -17.75
C GLU A 14 4.15 25.30 -17.89
N ASN A 15 3.02 24.95 -17.24
CA ASN A 15 1.78 25.73 -17.27
C ASN A 15 1.49 26.48 -15.96
N LEU A 16 2.48 26.62 -15.06
CA LEU A 16 2.38 27.46 -13.88
C LEU A 16 2.52 28.94 -14.28
N ASP A 17 1.41 29.64 -14.42
CA ASP A 17 1.33 31.09 -14.49
C ASP A 17 0.75 31.63 -13.20
N SER A 18 1.22 32.80 -12.72
CA SER A 18 0.96 33.38 -11.38
C SER A 18 -0.53 33.75 -11.12
N SER A 19 -1.44 32.79 -11.10
CA SER A 19 -2.87 32.95 -10.84
C SER A 19 -3.36 32.07 -9.66
N GLU A 20 -4.55 32.37 -9.12
CA GLU A 20 -5.17 31.64 -8.01
C GLU A 20 -5.38 30.11 -8.30
N ASP A 21 -5.28 29.70 -9.56
CA ASP A 21 -5.32 28.32 -10.03
C ASP A 21 -4.03 27.52 -9.71
N ASP A 22 -2.97 28.21 -9.28
CA ASP A 22 -1.64 27.62 -9.04
C ASP A 22 -1.58 26.71 -7.81
N LEU A 23 -2.41 26.94 -6.80
CA LEU A 23 -2.47 26.08 -5.61
C LEU A 23 -2.99 24.68 -5.96
N SER A 24 -3.98 24.59 -6.84
CA SER A 24 -4.52 23.32 -7.35
C SER A 24 -3.47 22.58 -8.18
N ARG A 25 -2.71 23.29 -9.01
CA ARG A 25 -1.64 22.73 -9.84
C ARG A 25 -0.43 22.26 -9.03
N VAL A 26 -0.06 22.99 -7.97
CA VAL A 26 0.98 22.56 -7.02
C VAL A 26 0.55 21.28 -6.30
N ASP A 27 -0.72 21.14 -5.94
CA ASP A 27 -1.27 19.91 -5.35
C ASP A 27 -1.25 18.73 -6.33
N ASP A 28 -1.55 18.98 -7.61
CA ASP A 28 -1.47 17.97 -8.66
C ASP A 28 -0.02 17.53 -8.89
N LEU A 29 0.93 18.48 -8.92
CA LEU A 29 2.35 18.21 -9.03
C LEU A 29 2.86 17.37 -7.85
N ALA A 30 2.49 17.74 -6.63
CA ALA A 30 2.86 16.99 -5.43
C ALA A 30 2.32 15.55 -5.49
N ARG A 31 1.10 15.34 -6.00
CA ARG A 31 0.53 14.00 -6.20
C ARG A 31 1.29 13.17 -7.23
N GLU A 32 1.69 13.75 -8.35
CA GLU A 32 2.46 13.04 -9.38
C GLU A 32 3.88 12.72 -8.90
N LEU A 33 4.54 13.63 -8.15
CA LEU A 33 5.85 13.36 -7.55
C LEU A 33 5.78 12.23 -6.50
N ALA A 34 4.81 12.26 -5.59
CA ALA A 34 4.60 11.17 -4.63
C ALA A 34 4.34 9.82 -5.32
N ARG A 35 3.78 9.86 -6.53
CA ARG A 35 3.57 8.68 -7.36
C ARG A 35 4.86 8.16 -7.99
N VAL A 36 5.75 9.07 -8.40
CA VAL A 36 7.10 8.71 -8.87
C VAL A 36 7.89 8.07 -7.75
N GLU A 37 7.89 8.65 -6.55
CA GLU A 37 8.56 8.10 -5.37
C GLU A 37 8.07 6.67 -5.09
N ARG A 38 6.76 6.42 -5.08
CA ARG A 38 6.21 5.07 -4.91
C ARG A 38 6.70 4.07 -5.98
N TYR A 39 6.83 4.50 -7.24
CA TYR A 39 7.35 3.61 -8.29
C TYR A 39 8.86 3.34 -8.13
N ILE A 40 9.62 4.33 -7.65
CA ILE A 40 11.04 4.15 -7.33
C ILE A 40 11.17 3.16 -6.18
N ASP A 41 10.39 3.33 -5.10
CA ASP A 41 10.39 2.42 -3.95
C ASP A 41 10.02 1.00 -4.39
N GLN A 42 8.95 0.82 -5.16
CA GLN A 42 8.59 -0.49 -5.71
C GLN A 42 9.72 -1.11 -6.52
N ALA A 43 10.42 -0.33 -7.35
CA ALA A 43 11.54 -0.82 -8.14
C ALA A 43 12.74 -1.19 -7.25
N LEU A 44 13.04 -0.40 -6.24
CA LEU A 44 14.10 -0.66 -5.27
C LEU A 44 13.77 -1.90 -4.41
N TYR A 45 12.54 -2.02 -3.93
CA TYR A 45 12.09 -3.20 -3.20
C TYR A 45 12.11 -4.45 -4.07
N TYR A 46 11.72 -4.34 -5.34
CA TYR A 46 11.83 -5.43 -6.29
C TYR A 46 13.30 -5.86 -6.49
N ALA A 47 14.21 -4.93 -6.73
CA ALA A 47 15.63 -5.22 -6.89
C ALA A 47 16.24 -5.84 -5.62
N ARG A 48 15.82 -5.39 -4.43
CA ARG A 48 16.26 -5.94 -3.15
C ARG A 48 15.62 -7.31 -2.85
N SER A 49 14.39 -7.55 -3.26
CA SER A 49 13.70 -8.83 -3.03
C SER A 49 14.35 -10.04 -3.72
N GLU A 50 15.22 -9.80 -4.71
CA GLU A 50 16.06 -10.84 -5.31
C GLU A 50 17.31 -11.17 -4.46
N VAL A 51 17.65 -10.33 -3.46
CA VAL A 51 18.83 -10.46 -2.58
C VAL A 51 18.42 -10.49 -1.10
N VAL A 52 17.17 -10.84 -0.83
CA VAL A 52 16.43 -10.64 0.44
C VAL A 52 17.10 -11.20 1.70
N GLU A 53 18.00 -12.18 1.61
CA GLU A 53 18.56 -12.84 2.81
C GLU A 53 19.54 -12.00 3.65
N ARG A 54 19.89 -10.77 3.26
CA ARG A 54 21.03 -10.05 3.89
C ARG A 54 20.74 -8.73 4.60
N ASP A 55 19.55 -8.14 4.46
CA ASP A 55 19.31 -6.77 4.90
C ASP A 55 18.12 -6.56 5.84
N TYR A 56 17.53 -7.62 6.43
CA TYR A 56 16.46 -7.44 7.42
C TYR A 56 16.98 -6.93 8.75
N LEU A 57 16.44 -5.80 9.20
CA LEU A 57 16.70 -5.25 10.51
C LEU A 57 15.57 -5.60 11.48
N ILE A 58 15.47 -6.87 11.86
CA ILE A 58 14.43 -7.35 12.78
C ILE A 58 14.62 -6.72 14.16
N ARG A 59 13.59 -6.03 14.65
CA ARG A 59 13.54 -5.43 15.99
C ARG A 59 12.16 -5.67 16.61
N ARG A 60 12.07 -5.47 17.93
CA ARG A 60 10.81 -5.50 18.66
C ARG A 60 10.09 -4.19 18.47
N TRP A 61 8.82 -4.27 18.07
CA TRP A 61 7.94 -3.16 17.80
C TRP A 61 6.56 -3.39 18.41
N ASP A 62 5.90 -2.30 18.77
CA ASP A 62 4.47 -2.28 19.04
C ASP A 62 3.68 -2.30 17.72
N LEU A 63 2.84 -3.31 17.53
CA LEU A 63 2.10 -3.51 16.28
C LEU A 63 1.17 -2.34 15.96
N LYS A 64 0.52 -1.80 16.99
CA LYS A 64 -0.38 -0.65 16.86
C LYS A 64 0.35 0.61 16.37
N THR A 65 1.56 0.82 16.85
CA THR A 65 2.43 1.92 16.41
C THR A 65 2.75 1.80 14.91
N LEU A 66 3.13 0.61 14.44
CA LEU A 66 3.44 0.38 13.02
C LEU A 66 2.21 0.57 12.13
N VAL A 67 1.07 -0.02 12.50
CA VAL A 67 -0.18 0.12 11.74
C VAL A 67 -0.66 1.57 11.70
N THR A 68 -0.65 2.27 12.84
CA THR A 68 -1.08 3.68 12.89
C THR A 68 -0.11 4.59 12.14
N GLY A 69 1.18 4.27 12.11
CA GLY A 69 2.19 4.94 11.28
C GLY A 69 1.84 4.84 9.80
N ALA A 70 1.57 3.63 9.30
CA ALA A 70 1.19 3.37 7.92
C ALA A 70 -0.14 4.08 7.54
N ILE A 71 -1.14 4.08 8.43
CA ILE A 71 -2.40 4.81 8.23
C ILE A 71 -2.13 6.32 8.12
N LYS A 72 -1.31 6.89 9.01
CA LYS A 72 -0.96 8.32 8.98
C LYS A 72 -0.22 8.71 7.70
N ALA A 73 0.72 7.88 7.25
CA ALA A 73 1.45 8.09 6.01
C ALA A 73 0.54 8.14 4.76
N ASN A 74 -0.61 7.44 4.81
CA ASN A 74 -1.59 7.39 3.72
C ASN A 74 -2.88 8.19 4.03
N ALA A 75 -2.88 9.04 5.07
CA ALA A 75 -4.09 9.69 5.56
C ALA A 75 -4.76 10.59 4.50
N ARG A 76 -3.97 11.32 3.71
CA ARG A 76 -4.50 12.20 2.66
C ARG A 76 -5.29 11.44 1.61
N GLU A 77 -4.77 10.31 1.15
CA GLU A 77 -5.40 9.46 0.15
C GLU A 77 -6.63 8.74 0.71
N LEU A 78 -6.57 8.25 1.96
CA LEU A 78 -7.71 7.64 2.65
C LEU A 78 -8.87 8.63 2.79
N ILE A 79 -8.59 9.87 3.21
CA ILE A 79 -9.59 10.94 3.34
C ILE A 79 -10.18 11.29 1.96
N ALA A 80 -9.34 11.50 0.95
CA ALA A 80 -9.78 11.85 -0.40
C ALA A 80 -10.65 10.76 -1.05
N ALA A 81 -10.41 9.49 -0.72
CA ALA A 81 -11.17 8.35 -1.19
C ALA A 81 -12.35 7.97 -0.27
N HIS A 82 -12.58 8.69 0.81
CA HIS A 82 -13.59 8.39 1.83
C HIS A 82 -13.50 6.97 2.39
N VAL A 83 -12.27 6.43 2.56
CA VAL A 83 -12.00 5.11 3.15
C VAL A 83 -11.71 5.26 4.62
N ALA A 84 -12.54 4.67 5.48
CA ALA A 84 -12.38 4.71 6.93
C ALA A 84 -11.43 3.59 7.41
N PRO A 85 -10.28 3.91 8.04
CA PRO A 85 -9.45 2.90 8.69
C PRO A 85 -10.04 2.51 10.05
N VAL A 86 -10.06 1.20 10.34
CA VAL A 86 -10.52 0.60 11.59
C VAL A 86 -9.39 -0.25 12.17
N CYS A 87 -9.08 -0.10 13.45
CA CYS A 87 -8.05 -0.88 14.14
C CYS A 87 -8.69 -1.70 15.27
N GLU A 88 -8.44 -3.00 15.30
CA GLU A 88 -8.98 -3.95 16.25
C GLU A 88 -7.87 -4.85 16.81
N ASN A 89 -7.80 -5.02 18.13
CA ASN A 89 -6.89 -5.95 18.80
C ASN A 89 -5.43 -5.85 18.33
N LEU A 90 -4.86 -4.65 18.30
CA LEU A 90 -3.48 -4.41 17.86
C LEU A 90 -2.46 -4.31 19.01
N ASP A 91 -2.87 -4.57 20.24
CA ASP A 91 -2.01 -4.42 21.42
C ASP A 91 -1.07 -5.64 21.57
N PHE A 92 -0.18 -5.82 20.59
CA PHE A 92 0.83 -6.89 20.53
C PHE A 92 2.23 -6.33 20.30
N GLU A 93 3.23 -6.99 20.89
CA GLU A 93 4.62 -6.80 20.52
C GLU A 93 5.00 -7.81 19.44
N VAL A 94 5.63 -7.34 18.36
CA VAL A 94 6.06 -8.15 17.23
C VAL A 94 7.54 -7.95 16.92
N PHE A 95 8.19 -8.98 16.36
CA PHE A 95 9.54 -8.89 15.84
C PHE A 95 9.49 -8.78 14.33
N THR A 96 9.83 -7.61 13.80
CA THR A 96 9.75 -7.34 12.36
C THR A 96 10.75 -6.28 11.94
N ASP A 97 10.93 -6.11 10.65
CA ASP A 97 11.56 -4.94 10.06
C ASP A 97 10.49 -3.88 9.78
N GLU A 98 10.62 -2.71 10.43
CA GLU A 98 9.69 -1.59 10.31
C GLU A 98 9.46 -1.16 8.87
N LYS A 99 10.55 -0.97 8.10
CA LYS A 99 10.47 -0.46 6.73
C LYS A 99 9.76 -1.43 5.79
N TRP A 100 10.00 -2.73 5.96
CA TRP A 100 9.34 -3.76 5.18
C TRP A 100 7.85 -3.86 5.51
N LEU A 101 7.51 -3.80 6.81
CA LEU A 101 6.11 -3.82 7.21
C LEU A 101 5.37 -2.53 6.78
N GLU A 102 6.01 -1.37 6.90
CA GLU A 102 5.47 -0.09 6.37
C GLU A 102 5.17 -0.19 4.87
N PHE A 103 6.10 -0.74 4.09
CA PHE A 103 5.90 -0.95 2.66
C PHE A 103 4.71 -1.89 2.39
N ILE A 104 4.63 -3.05 3.07
CA ILE A 104 3.54 -4.01 2.94
C ILE A 104 2.19 -3.34 3.23
N LEU A 105 2.08 -2.68 4.38
CA LEU A 105 0.86 -1.98 4.79
C LEU A 105 0.49 -0.87 3.80
N GLY A 106 1.46 -0.09 3.34
CA GLY A 106 1.26 0.93 2.33
C GLY A 106 0.69 0.36 1.02
N GLN A 107 1.21 -0.77 0.52
CA GLN A 107 0.68 -1.43 -0.68
C GLN A 107 -0.76 -1.93 -0.48
N LEU A 108 -1.08 -2.49 0.68
CA LEU A 108 -2.43 -2.96 1.00
C LEU A 108 -3.41 -1.79 1.13
N ILE A 109 -3.03 -0.70 1.81
CA ILE A 109 -3.84 0.53 1.91
C ILE A 109 -4.11 1.11 0.52
N GLN A 110 -3.09 1.24 -0.33
CA GLN A 110 -3.25 1.78 -1.68
C GLN A 110 -4.18 0.90 -2.55
N ASN A 111 -4.13 -0.42 -2.37
CA ASN A 111 -5.07 -1.31 -3.04
C ASN A 111 -6.50 -1.12 -2.52
N SER A 112 -6.70 -1.05 -1.22
CA SER A 112 -8.02 -0.82 -0.61
C SER A 112 -8.62 0.52 -1.06
N ILE A 113 -7.81 1.58 -1.18
CA ILE A 113 -8.23 2.87 -1.73
C ILE A 113 -8.65 2.72 -3.20
N LYS A 114 -7.83 2.04 -3.99
CA LYS A 114 -8.04 1.88 -5.44
C LYS A 114 -9.30 1.11 -5.78
N TYR A 115 -9.64 0.12 -4.98
CA TYR A 115 -10.78 -0.78 -5.17
C TYR A 115 -11.92 -0.52 -4.19
N ALA A 116 -11.90 0.65 -3.53
CA ALA A 116 -12.92 1.08 -2.59
C ALA A 116 -14.30 1.13 -3.25
N ARG A 117 -15.33 0.81 -2.48
CA ARG A 117 -16.73 1.05 -2.87
C ARG A 117 -17.05 2.54 -2.75
N GLU A 118 -18.09 3.00 -3.44
CA GLU A 118 -18.47 4.41 -3.44
C GLU A 118 -18.92 4.90 -2.04
N ASP A 119 -19.70 4.08 -1.32
CA ASP A 119 -20.22 4.43 -0.01
C ASP A 119 -19.77 3.47 1.08
N GLY A 120 -19.42 4.03 2.24
CA GLY A 120 -19.07 3.26 3.44
C GLY A 120 -17.83 2.39 3.27
N ALA A 121 -16.88 2.85 2.44
CA ALA A 121 -15.61 2.15 2.27
C ALA A 121 -14.81 2.13 3.57
N LYS A 122 -14.29 0.95 3.92
CA LYS A 122 -13.44 0.77 5.11
C LYS A 122 -12.33 -0.22 4.86
N ILE A 123 -11.22 -0.03 5.58
CA ILE A 123 -10.12 -0.98 5.71
C ILE A 123 -9.93 -1.29 7.19
N THR A 124 -9.94 -2.57 7.56
CA THR A 124 -9.80 -3.04 8.94
C THR A 124 -8.46 -3.73 9.12
N PHE A 125 -7.74 -3.34 10.16
CA PHE A 125 -6.51 -3.95 10.63
C PHE A 125 -6.80 -4.65 11.94
N SER A 126 -6.64 -5.97 12.01
CA SER A 126 -6.88 -6.75 13.23
C SER A 126 -5.75 -7.71 13.54
N GLY A 127 -5.35 -7.77 14.81
CA GLY A 127 -4.35 -8.69 15.32
C GLY A 127 -4.97 -9.87 16.06
N ALA A 128 -4.36 -11.05 15.92
CA ALA A 128 -4.74 -12.23 16.71
C ALA A 128 -3.49 -13.00 17.14
N LEU A 129 -3.49 -13.49 18.38
CA LEU A 129 -2.50 -14.46 18.85
C LEU A 129 -2.98 -15.85 18.44
N LEU A 130 -2.15 -16.55 17.69
CA LEU A 130 -2.41 -17.93 17.26
C LEU A 130 -1.46 -18.87 17.98
N ASP A 131 -1.92 -20.12 18.23
CA ASP A 131 -1.13 -21.20 18.84
C ASP A 131 -0.53 -20.81 20.20
N GLU A 132 -1.27 -20.04 21.02
CA GLU A 132 -0.84 -19.55 22.34
C GLU A 132 -0.25 -20.68 23.21
N GLY A 133 0.94 -20.42 23.77
CA GLY A 133 1.64 -21.37 24.62
C GLY A 133 2.31 -22.54 23.87
N LEU A 134 2.27 -22.59 22.54
CA LEU A 134 2.96 -23.58 21.70
C LEU A 134 4.25 -23.00 21.13
N ALA A 135 5.14 -23.88 20.66
CA ALA A 135 6.36 -23.48 19.95
C ALA A 135 6.08 -22.76 18.61
N SER A 136 4.86 -22.89 18.10
CA SER A 136 4.36 -22.22 16.90
C SER A 136 3.59 -20.92 17.18
N GLU A 137 3.65 -20.44 18.42
CA GLU A 137 2.98 -19.17 18.82
C GLU A 137 3.40 -18.04 17.88
N ARG A 138 2.40 -17.35 17.32
CA ARG A 138 2.62 -16.25 16.38
C ARG A 138 1.49 -15.23 16.44
N ILE A 139 1.81 -14.00 16.07
CA ILE A 139 0.82 -12.94 15.86
C ILE A 139 0.41 -12.95 14.38
N GLU A 140 -0.88 -13.05 14.12
CA GLU A 140 -1.47 -12.85 12.80
C GLU A 140 -2.00 -11.42 12.69
N LEU A 141 -1.52 -10.68 11.69
CA LEU A 141 -2.09 -9.38 11.32
C LEU A 141 -2.95 -9.57 10.07
N THR A 142 -4.25 -9.36 10.23
CA THR A 142 -5.22 -9.38 9.13
C THR A 142 -5.49 -7.96 8.66
N VAL A 143 -5.44 -7.75 7.35
CA VAL A 143 -5.86 -6.51 6.69
C VAL A 143 -7.01 -6.84 5.74
N ALA A 144 -8.19 -6.30 6.00
CA ALA A 144 -9.41 -6.58 5.24
C ALA A 144 -10.09 -5.29 4.80
N ASP A 145 -10.49 -5.21 3.54
CA ASP A 145 -11.34 -4.14 3.02
C ASP A 145 -12.73 -4.66 2.63
N ASN A 146 -13.67 -3.74 2.48
CA ASN A 146 -15.02 -4.04 2.00
C ASN A 146 -15.25 -3.53 0.57
N GLY A 147 -14.20 -3.43 -0.23
CA GLY A 147 -14.22 -2.95 -1.61
C GLY A 147 -14.93 -3.89 -2.59
N CYS A 148 -14.63 -3.76 -3.87
CA CYS A 148 -15.26 -4.58 -4.91
C CYS A 148 -14.81 -6.05 -4.92
N GLY A 149 -13.78 -6.40 -4.13
CA GLY A 149 -13.24 -7.76 -4.07
C GLY A 149 -12.54 -8.22 -5.34
N VAL A 150 -12.20 -9.51 -5.36
CA VAL A 150 -11.53 -10.18 -6.49
C VAL A 150 -12.44 -11.30 -7.00
N SER A 151 -12.56 -11.44 -8.32
CA SER A 151 -13.36 -12.53 -8.91
C SER A 151 -12.76 -13.90 -8.58
N ALA A 152 -13.60 -14.93 -8.47
CA ALA A 152 -13.12 -16.30 -8.23
C ALA A 152 -12.14 -16.78 -9.32
N ALA A 153 -12.27 -16.29 -10.54
CA ALA A 153 -11.39 -16.61 -11.67
C ALA A 153 -10.00 -15.94 -11.53
N ASP A 154 -9.94 -14.74 -10.95
CA ASP A 154 -8.72 -13.96 -10.76
C ASP A 154 -7.97 -14.33 -9.47
N LEU A 155 -8.69 -14.84 -8.46
CA LEU A 155 -8.13 -15.12 -7.13
C LEU A 155 -6.87 -15.99 -7.15
N PRO A 156 -6.74 -17.07 -7.93
CA PRO A 156 -5.52 -17.88 -7.99
C PRO A 156 -4.30 -17.12 -8.54
N ARG A 157 -4.54 -16.02 -9.28
CA ARG A 157 -3.54 -15.27 -10.02
C ARG A 157 -3.19 -13.92 -9.40
N VAL A 158 -3.89 -13.52 -8.34
CA VAL A 158 -3.74 -12.19 -7.73
C VAL A 158 -2.30 -11.88 -7.27
N PHE A 159 -1.52 -12.92 -6.97
CA PHE A 159 -0.12 -12.80 -6.57
C PHE A 159 0.87 -13.00 -7.74
N GLU A 160 0.40 -13.21 -8.98
CA GLU A 160 1.28 -13.30 -10.13
C GLU A 160 1.87 -11.92 -10.48
N LYS A 161 3.15 -11.90 -10.85
CA LYS A 161 3.83 -10.66 -11.27
C LYS A 161 3.16 -10.03 -12.48
N GLY A 162 2.77 -8.75 -12.34
CA GLY A 162 2.14 -7.99 -13.42
C GLY A 162 0.66 -8.29 -13.65
N PHE A 163 0.04 -9.13 -12.81
CA PHE A 163 -1.38 -9.43 -12.92
C PHE A 163 -2.23 -8.25 -12.42
N THR A 164 -3.21 -7.85 -13.19
CA THR A 164 -4.07 -6.67 -12.89
C THR A 164 -5.56 -6.97 -12.87
N GLY A 165 -6.01 -8.20 -13.04
CA GLY A 165 -7.44 -8.59 -13.06
C GLY A 165 -8.32 -7.74 -13.99
N ASP A 166 -9.60 -8.07 -14.11
CA ASP A 166 -10.53 -7.30 -14.94
C ASP A 166 -10.80 -5.90 -14.38
N ASN A 167 -10.91 -5.75 -13.06
CA ASN A 167 -11.08 -4.45 -12.40
C ASN A 167 -9.84 -3.55 -12.56
N GLY A 168 -8.65 -4.12 -12.70
CA GLY A 168 -7.40 -3.39 -12.91
C GLY A 168 -7.19 -2.94 -14.36
N ARG A 169 -7.79 -3.62 -15.35
CA ARG A 169 -7.69 -3.26 -16.77
C ARG A 169 -8.52 -2.02 -17.11
N THR A 170 -9.62 -1.81 -16.43
CA THR A 170 -10.45 -0.60 -16.57
C THR A 170 -9.80 0.62 -15.92
N THR A 171 -8.98 0.41 -14.91
CA THR A 171 -8.24 1.47 -14.22
C THR A 171 -6.84 1.56 -14.83
N LYS A 172 -6.56 2.53 -15.71
CA LYS A 172 -5.26 2.78 -16.42
C LYS A 172 -4.00 2.87 -15.52
N ARG A 173 -4.09 2.56 -14.22
CA ARG A 173 -3.10 2.81 -13.17
C ARG A 173 -2.58 1.57 -12.43
N ALA A 174 -2.91 0.34 -12.88
CA ALA A 174 -2.50 -0.89 -12.19
C ALA A 174 -1.20 -1.44 -12.77
N THR A 175 -0.16 -1.58 -11.94
CA THR A 175 1.13 -2.19 -12.33
C THR A 175 1.14 -3.71 -12.16
N GLY A 176 0.26 -4.25 -11.29
CA GLY A 176 0.26 -5.66 -10.89
C GLY A 176 1.53 -6.10 -10.12
N ILE A 177 2.32 -5.13 -9.64
CA ILE A 177 3.58 -5.44 -8.92
C ILE A 177 3.39 -5.37 -7.40
N GLY A 178 2.49 -4.51 -6.90
CA GLY A 178 2.34 -4.27 -5.46
C GLY A 178 2.01 -5.53 -4.65
N ILE A 179 0.94 -6.23 -4.98
CA ILE A 179 0.53 -7.47 -4.27
C ILE A 179 1.52 -8.62 -4.50
N TYR A 180 2.13 -8.72 -5.67
CA TYR A 180 3.22 -9.66 -5.90
C TYR A 180 4.39 -9.43 -4.92
N LEU A 181 4.81 -8.16 -4.71
CA LEU A 181 5.86 -7.83 -3.77
C LEU A 181 5.45 -8.13 -2.32
N VAL A 182 4.21 -7.81 -1.93
CA VAL A 182 3.68 -8.18 -0.61
C VAL A 182 3.82 -9.69 -0.38
N ALA A 183 3.36 -10.53 -1.31
CA ALA A 183 3.47 -11.97 -1.19
C ALA A 183 4.93 -12.45 -1.08
N ARG A 184 5.85 -11.85 -1.84
CA ARG A 184 7.30 -12.15 -1.79
C ARG A 184 7.95 -11.77 -0.47
N LEU A 185 7.47 -10.74 0.20
CA LEU A 185 8.00 -10.25 1.48
C LEU A 185 7.42 -11.01 2.69
N CYS A 186 6.24 -11.62 2.53
CA CYS A 186 5.60 -12.42 3.56
C CYS A 186 5.96 -13.93 3.47
N SER A 187 6.68 -14.36 2.44
CA SER A 187 7.12 -15.75 2.24
C SER A 187 8.54 -15.98 2.74
#